data_881b8a630b1226da256195f04bb21d49
#
_entry.id   881b8a630b1226da256195f04bb21d49
#
_cell.length_a   1.000
_cell.length_b   1.000
_cell.length_c   1.000
_cell.angle_alpha   90.00
_cell.angle_beta   90.00
_cell.angle_gamma   90.00
#
_symmetry.space_group_name_H-M   'P 1'
#
loop_
_entity.id
_entity.type
_entity.pdbx_description
1 polymer ?
#
loop_
_entity_poly.entity_id
_entity_poly.type
_entity_poly.pdbx_seq_one_letter_code
_entity_poly.pdbx_strand_id
1 'polypeptide(L)'
;LGDVYKRQVIDRPMRPLFPKDYRNDVTLNNMVMSVDENCRPELLAMIGSAIATSISDIPFDGPCATTQIGMIDGEFIVNPSQAQWQDGDLQLTVASTKQKVIMIEAGANEIPEDKMIEAIYKAHDINQTIIAFIDKIVAEVGKEKHSYVSCAVPAEMFEAMKQVVSPEEMEVAVFTDDKQTREKNIDAVTEKMKEAFADNEEWLAVLGEAVYQYQKKTVRKMILKDHKRPDGRAINQIRPLAAEVDIIPRVHGSAMFTRGQTQICDVVTLAPLSEAQKVDGLDENVTTKRYIHHYNFPSY
;
A
#
# COMPACT_ATOMS: atom_id res chain seq x y z
N LEU A 1 -12.76 -1.15 12.81
CA LEU A 1 -12.36 -1.76 11.52
C LEU A 1 -12.88 -0.95 10.31
N GLY A 2 -14.09 -0.38 10.35
CA GLY A 2 -14.60 0.49 9.28
C GLY A 2 -13.67 1.69 9.02
N ASP A 3 -13.11 2.29 10.06
CA ASP A 3 -12.19 3.43 9.95
C ASP A 3 -10.85 3.07 9.28
N VAL A 4 -10.40 1.83 9.40
CA VAL A 4 -9.14 1.39 8.77
C VAL A 4 -9.31 1.33 7.25
N TYR A 5 -10.42 0.80 6.74
CA TYR A 5 -10.70 0.78 5.30
C TYR A 5 -10.85 2.19 4.72
N LYS A 6 -11.55 3.08 5.44
CA LYS A 6 -11.71 4.48 5.03
C LYS A 6 -10.36 5.21 4.98
N ARG A 7 -9.44 4.92 5.91
CA ARG A 7 -8.07 5.45 5.89
C ARG A 7 -7.25 4.93 4.72
N GLN A 8 -7.41 3.66 4.34
CA GLN A 8 -6.69 3.07 3.20
C GLN A 8 -7.02 3.76 1.88
N VAL A 9 -8.28 4.13 1.66
CA VAL A 9 -8.71 4.85 0.45
C VAL A 9 -8.02 6.21 0.32
N ILE A 10 -7.64 6.84 1.42
CA ILE A 10 -6.90 8.11 1.44
C ILE A 10 -5.39 7.87 1.35
N ASP A 11 -4.85 7.03 2.22
CA ASP A 11 -3.41 6.82 2.35
C ASP A 11 -2.77 6.16 1.12
N ARG A 12 -3.39 5.12 0.57
CA ARG A 12 -2.83 4.35 -0.55
C ARG A 12 -2.59 5.15 -1.81
N PRO A 13 -3.50 6.03 -2.27
CA PRO A 13 -3.25 6.85 -3.44
C PRO A 13 -2.36 8.07 -3.16
N MET A 14 -2.37 8.62 -1.94
CA MET A 14 -1.62 9.83 -1.63
C MET A 14 -0.15 9.56 -1.28
N ARG A 15 0.12 8.50 -0.52
CA ARG A 15 1.47 8.18 -0.05
C ARG A 15 2.51 8.10 -1.18
N PRO A 16 2.25 7.47 -2.35
CA PRO A 16 3.23 7.40 -3.45
C PRO A 16 3.53 8.73 -4.13
N LEU A 17 2.73 9.76 -3.87
CA LEU A 17 2.86 11.09 -4.48
C LEU A 17 3.74 12.05 -3.67
N PHE A 18 4.20 11.64 -2.49
CA PHE A 18 5.25 12.37 -1.78
C PHE A 18 6.63 12.00 -2.33
N PRO A 19 7.59 12.94 -2.38
CA PRO A 19 8.96 12.64 -2.80
C PRO A 19 9.55 11.50 -1.96
N LYS A 20 10.23 10.55 -2.60
CA LYS A 20 10.77 9.36 -1.93
C LYS A 20 11.86 9.65 -0.91
N ASP A 21 12.49 10.78 -1.03
CA ASP A 21 13.56 11.29 -0.18
C ASP A 21 13.08 12.28 0.88
N TYR A 22 11.77 12.55 0.94
CA TYR A 22 11.13 13.37 1.97
C TYR A 22 10.91 12.54 3.24
N ARG A 23 11.38 13.02 4.39
CA ARG A 23 11.35 12.28 5.68
C ARG A 23 10.57 12.99 6.78
N ASN A 24 10.02 14.18 6.51
CA ASN A 24 9.18 14.86 7.50
C ASN A 24 7.85 14.12 7.63
N ASP A 25 7.30 14.10 8.83
CA ASP A 25 5.99 13.52 9.09
C ASP A 25 4.88 14.36 8.46
N VAL A 26 3.94 13.69 7.81
CA VAL A 26 2.73 14.31 7.26
C VAL A 26 1.51 13.68 7.91
N THR A 27 0.70 14.51 8.55
CA THR A 27 -0.56 14.08 9.16
C THR A 27 -1.73 14.73 8.45
N LEU A 28 -2.68 13.90 7.99
CA LEU A 28 -3.95 14.32 7.43
C LEU A 28 -5.07 13.99 8.42
N ASN A 29 -5.76 15.03 8.88
CA ASN A 29 -6.88 14.88 9.80
C ASN A 29 -8.18 15.26 9.09
N ASN A 30 -9.03 14.27 8.82
CA ASN A 30 -10.32 14.46 8.19
C ASN A 30 -11.42 14.33 9.25
N MET A 31 -12.16 15.42 9.48
CA MET A 31 -13.28 15.46 10.41
C MET A 31 -14.60 15.47 9.63
N VAL A 32 -15.42 14.45 9.85
CA VAL A 32 -16.76 14.38 9.26
C VAL A 32 -17.69 15.27 10.07
N MET A 33 -18.19 16.34 9.48
CA MET A 33 -19.07 17.30 10.14
C MET A 33 -20.55 17.03 9.87
N SER A 34 -20.88 16.42 8.73
CA SER A 34 -22.23 16.06 8.32
C SER A 34 -22.18 14.87 7.37
N VAL A 35 -23.23 14.07 7.34
CA VAL A 35 -23.35 12.87 6.48
C VAL A 35 -24.65 12.95 5.70
N ASP A 36 -24.62 12.48 4.45
CA ASP A 36 -25.77 12.31 3.55
C ASP A 36 -25.74 10.89 3.01
N GLU A 37 -26.90 10.22 2.98
CA GLU A 37 -27.05 8.83 2.51
C GLU A 37 -26.61 8.63 1.04
N ASN A 38 -26.70 9.69 0.24
CA ASN A 38 -26.35 9.67 -1.18
C ASN A 38 -24.89 10.03 -1.46
N CYS A 39 -24.13 10.42 -0.43
CA CYS A 39 -22.76 10.85 -0.59
C CYS A 39 -21.85 10.17 0.45
N ARG A 40 -21.01 9.27 -0.02
CA ARG A 40 -20.11 8.52 0.85
C ARG A 40 -18.99 9.43 1.37
N PRO A 41 -18.82 9.53 2.71
CA PRO A 41 -17.87 10.48 3.31
C PRO A 41 -16.42 10.21 2.94
N GLU A 42 -16.03 8.97 2.65
CA GLU A 42 -14.66 8.63 2.25
C GLU A 42 -14.24 9.27 0.92
N LEU A 43 -15.17 9.47 -0.03
CA LEU A 43 -14.86 10.16 -1.29
C LEU A 43 -14.53 11.64 -1.05
N LEU A 44 -15.37 12.31 -0.25
CA LEU A 44 -15.14 13.72 0.10
C LEU A 44 -13.87 13.88 0.94
N ALA A 45 -13.61 12.95 1.86
CA ALA A 45 -12.37 12.96 2.64
C ALA A 45 -11.13 12.82 1.76
N MET A 46 -11.19 11.98 0.71
CA MET A 46 -10.10 11.84 -0.25
C MET A 46 -9.89 13.13 -1.06
N ILE A 47 -10.96 13.70 -1.60
CA ILE A 47 -10.89 14.96 -2.36
C ILE A 47 -10.39 16.10 -1.46
N GLY A 48 -10.93 16.22 -0.25
CA GLY A 48 -10.51 17.20 0.73
C GLY A 48 -9.04 17.07 1.13
N SER A 49 -8.55 15.84 1.32
CA SER A 49 -7.14 15.56 1.58
C SER A 49 -6.25 15.95 0.42
N ALA A 50 -6.65 15.64 -0.82
CA ALA A 50 -5.92 16.01 -2.02
C ALA A 50 -5.86 17.53 -2.21
N ILE A 51 -6.96 18.25 -1.96
CA ILE A 51 -6.99 19.72 -2.00
C ILE A 51 -6.06 20.28 -0.91
N ALA A 52 -6.24 19.86 0.35
CA ALA A 52 -5.48 20.39 1.49
C ALA A 52 -3.97 20.23 1.29
N THR A 53 -3.53 19.06 0.81
CA THR A 53 -2.10 18.80 0.54
C THR A 53 -1.61 19.59 -0.66
N SER A 54 -2.41 19.71 -1.72
CA SER A 54 -2.02 20.43 -2.93
C SER A 54 -1.88 21.95 -2.71
N ILE A 55 -2.76 22.56 -1.90
CA ILE A 55 -2.68 24.00 -1.58
C ILE A 55 -1.66 24.33 -0.48
N SER A 56 -1.22 23.33 0.30
CA SER A 56 -0.22 23.52 1.36
C SER A 56 1.18 23.74 0.77
N ASP A 57 2.12 24.09 1.62
CA ASP A 57 3.54 24.19 1.30
C ASP A 57 4.27 22.84 1.32
N ILE A 58 3.59 21.74 1.66
CA ILE A 58 4.16 20.38 1.68
C ILE A 58 4.50 19.91 0.25
N PRO A 59 5.70 19.37 -0.03
CA PRO A 59 6.06 18.78 -1.31
C PRO A 59 5.13 17.60 -1.65
N PHE A 60 4.44 17.68 -2.80
CA PHE A 60 3.44 16.70 -3.21
C PHE A 60 3.25 16.71 -4.72
N ASP A 61 3.41 15.55 -5.37
CA ASP A 61 3.32 15.36 -6.83
C ASP A 61 1.87 15.09 -7.31
N GLY A 62 0.89 15.63 -6.58
CA GLY A 62 -0.53 15.61 -6.94
C GLY A 62 -0.92 16.74 -7.89
N PRO A 63 -2.21 17.00 -8.02
CA PRO A 63 -3.30 16.35 -7.28
C PRO A 63 -3.65 14.96 -7.75
N CYS A 64 -4.38 14.25 -6.90
CA CYS A 64 -5.07 13.00 -7.25
C CYS A 64 -6.57 13.13 -6.91
N ALA A 65 -7.37 12.31 -7.56
CA ALA A 65 -8.80 12.22 -7.30
C ALA A 65 -9.25 10.77 -7.24
N THR A 66 -10.39 10.53 -6.60
CA THR A 66 -10.99 9.22 -6.45
C THR A 66 -12.45 9.26 -6.86
N THR A 67 -12.86 8.27 -7.65
CA THR A 67 -14.25 8.04 -8.06
C THR A 67 -14.63 6.60 -7.74
N GLN A 68 -15.87 6.40 -7.35
CA GLN A 68 -16.48 5.07 -7.20
C GLN A 68 -17.40 4.78 -8.38
N ILE A 69 -17.35 3.53 -8.86
CA ILE A 69 -18.25 3.00 -9.89
C ILE A 69 -18.99 1.80 -9.30
N GLY A 70 -20.31 1.88 -9.29
CA GLY A 70 -21.21 0.74 -9.10
C GLY A 70 -21.70 0.19 -10.43
N MET A 71 -22.35 -0.97 -10.41
CA MET A 71 -23.06 -1.51 -11.56
C MET A 71 -24.36 -2.16 -11.10
N ILE A 72 -25.47 -1.75 -11.71
CA ILE A 72 -26.81 -2.32 -11.49
C ILE A 72 -27.42 -2.59 -12.86
N ASP A 73 -27.97 -3.78 -13.06
CA ASP A 73 -28.59 -4.22 -14.33
C ASP A 73 -27.66 -4.01 -15.55
N GLY A 74 -26.34 -4.15 -15.35
CA GLY A 74 -25.34 -3.98 -16.39
C GLY A 74 -24.93 -2.53 -16.70
N GLU A 75 -25.53 -1.54 -16.06
CA GLU A 75 -25.25 -0.11 -16.24
C GLU A 75 -24.34 0.43 -15.14
N PHE A 76 -23.32 1.23 -15.53
CA PHE A 76 -22.42 1.87 -14.59
C PHE A 76 -23.03 3.09 -13.91
N ILE A 77 -22.98 3.10 -12.59
CA ILE A 77 -23.41 4.22 -11.74
C ILE A 77 -22.16 4.89 -11.13
N VAL A 78 -22.06 6.20 -11.34
CA VAL A 78 -20.95 7.00 -10.79
C VAL A 78 -21.29 7.47 -9.39
N ASN A 79 -20.36 7.25 -8.45
CA ASN A 79 -20.52 7.62 -7.04
C ASN A 79 -21.88 7.16 -6.49
N PRO A 80 -22.15 5.85 -6.52
CA PRO A 80 -23.44 5.30 -6.12
C PRO A 80 -23.77 5.65 -4.66
N SER A 81 -25.07 5.78 -4.38
CA SER A 81 -25.58 5.88 -3.00
C SER A 81 -25.22 4.60 -2.23
N GLN A 82 -25.38 4.61 -0.91
CA GLN A 82 -25.08 3.47 -0.07
C GLN A 82 -25.90 2.23 -0.46
N ALA A 83 -27.19 2.40 -0.75
CA ALA A 83 -28.05 1.30 -1.20
C ALA A 83 -27.58 0.72 -2.56
N GLN A 84 -27.33 1.59 -3.54
CA GLN A 84 -26.82 1.18 -4.86
C GLN A 84 -25.44 0.49 -4.78
N TRP A 85 -24.62 0.89 -3.81
CA TRP A 85 -23.32 0.26 -3.56
C TRP A 85 -23.44 -1.14 -2.99
N GLN A 86 -24.40 -1.36 -2.10
CA GLN A 86 -24.63 -2.66 -1.47
C GLN A 86 -25.32 -3.66 -2.41
N ASP A 87 -26.30 -3.19 -3.19
CA ASP A 87 -27.12 -4.03 -4.05
C ASP A 87 -26.50 -4.26 -5.44
N GLY A 88 -25.44 -3.49 -5.80
CA GLY A 88 -24.81 -3.55 -7.11
C GLY A 88 -23.88 -4.75 -7.28
N ASP A 89 -23.69 -5.18 -8.54
CA ASP A 89 -22.76 -6.25 -8.91
C ASP A 89 -21.30 -5.81 -8.93
N LEU A 90 -21.04 -4.51 -8.88
CA LEU A 90 -19.70 -3.91 -8.87
C LEU A 90 -19.56 -2.87 -7.77
N GLN A 91 -18.49 -2.99 -7.02
CA GLN A 91 -18.03 -2.02 -6.03
C GLN A 91 -16.59 -1.64 -6.37
N LEU A 92 -16.40 -0.68 -7.27
CA LEU A 92 -15.09 -0.28 -7.76
C LEU A 92 -14.71 1.11 -7.26
N THR A 93 -13.56 1.24 -6.62
CA THR A 93 -12.95 2.52 -6.24
C THR A 93 -11.65 2.70 -7.03
N VAL A 94 -11.55 3.80 -7.76
CA VAL A 94 -10.38 4.12 -8.57
C VAL A 94 -9.83 5.48 -8.19
N ALA A 95 -8.56 5.53 -7.81
CA ALA A 95 -7.84 6.78 -7.65
C ALA A 95 -6.81 6.98 -8.77
N SER A 96 -6.70 8.19 -9.26
CA SER A 96 -5.76 8.53 -10.33
C SER A 96 -5.20 9.94 -10.21
N THR A 97 -4.03 10.14 -10.82
CA THR A 97 -3.45 11.44 -11.15
C THR A 97 -3.89 11.85 -12.57
N LYS A 98 -3.36 12.97 -13.07
CA LYS A 98 -3.58 13.38 -14.48
C LYS A 98 -3.14 12.32 -15.50
N GLN A 99 -2.16 11.50 -15.15
CA GLN A 99 -1.49 10.62 -16.11
C GLN A 99 -1.72 9.14 -15.86
N LYS A 100 -2.02 8.73 -14.62
CA LYS A 100 -1.99 7.33 -14.21
C LYS A 100 -3.09 7.01 -13.21
N VAL A 101 -3.66 5.82 -13.35
CA VAL A 101 -4.38 5.17 -12.27
C VAL A 101 -3.34 4.71 -11.24
N ILE A 102 -3.55 5.08 -9.97
CA ILE A 102 -2.60 4.84 -8.87
C ILE A 102 -3.14 3.89 -7.80
N MET A 103 -4.46 3.73 -7.73
CA MET A 103 -5.10 2.77 -6.85
C MET A 103 -6.37 2.23 -7.48
N ILE A 104 -6.57 0.94 -7.34
CA ILE A 104 -7.81 0.24 -7.67
C ILE A 104 -8.17 -0.64 -6.47
N GLU A 105 -9.42 -0.59 -6.06
CA GLU A 105 -10.00 -1.51 -5.09
C GLU A 105 -11.39 -1.95 -5.58
N ALA A 106 -11.61 -3.24 -5.71
CA ALA A 106 -12.85 -3.77 -6.28
C ALA A 106 -13.38 -4.96 -5.49
N GLY A 107 -14.70 -4.99 -5.34
CA GLY A 107 -15.52 -6.16 -5.07
C GLY A 107 -16.48 -6.35 -6.24
N ALA A 108 -16.67 -7.57 -6.72
CA ALA A 108 -17.53 -7.82 -7.87
C ALA A 108 -18.16 -9.21 -7.83
N ASN A 109 -19.36 -9.33 -8.39
CA ASN A 109 -20.06 -10.59 -8.61
C ASN A 109 -19.75 -11.10 -10.03
N GLU A 110 -18.54 -11.68 -10.21
CA GLU A 110 -18.10 -12.30 -11.47
C GLU A 110 -18.20 -11.39 -12.71
N ILE A 111 -17.87 -10.09 -12.56
CA ILE A 111 -17.84 -9.14 -13.66
C ILE A 111 -16.72 -9.50 -14.64
N PRO A 112 -17.00 -9.60 -15.97
CA PRO A 112 -15.99 -9.86 -16.99
C PRO A 112 -14.87 -8.81 -17.00
N GLU A 113 -13.63 -9.21 -17.34
CA GLU A 113 -12.45 -8.35 -17.31
C GLU A 113 -12.58 -7.12 -18.21
N ASP A 114 -13.20 -7.27 -19.39
CA ASP A 114 -13.43 -6.15 -20.31
C ASP A 114 -14.34 -5.08 -19.71
N LYS A 115 -15.40 -5.48 -19.00
CA LYS A 115 -16.27 -4.58 -18.26
C LYS A 115 -15.58 -3.92 -17.08
N MET A 116 -14.73 -4.66 -16.36
CA MET A 116 -13.92 -4.10 -15.29
C MET A 116 -12.97 -3.02 -15.82
N ILE A 117 -12.31 -3.27 -16.94
CA ILE A 117 -11.42 -2.31 -17.58
C ILE A 117 -12.18 -1.06 -18.05
N GLU A 118 -13.37 -1.23 -18.64
CA GLU A 118 -14.25 -0.12 -19.03
C GLU A 118 -14.62 0.76 -17.83
N ALA A 119 -14.99 0.15 -16.70
CA ALA A 119 -15.31 0.85 -15.46
C ALA A 119 -14.11 1.64 -14.91
N ILE A 120 -12.89 1.07 -14.97
CA ILE A 120 -11.66 1.73 -14.53
C ILE A 120 -11.37 2.97 -15.38
N TYR A 121 -11.48 2.86 -16.71
CA TYR A 121 -11.29 4.03 -17.59
C TYR A 121 -12.35 5.10 -17.36
N LYS A 122 -13.62 4.72 -17.22
CA LYS A 122 -14.70 5.65 -16.88
C LYS A 122 -14.41 6.42 -15.59
N ALA A 123 -13.96 5.73 -14.54
CA ALA A 123 -13.57 6.37 -13.28
C ALA A 123 -12.37 7.32 -13.46
N HIS A 124 -11.38 6.92 -14.26
CA HIS A 124 -10.22 7.76 -14.57
C HIS A 124 -10.64 9.06 -15.27
N ASP A 125 -11.52 9.00 -16.26
CA ASP A 125 -12.01 10.17 -16.99
C ASP A 125 -12.76 11.14 -16.07
N ILE A 126 -13.56 10.62 -15.13
CA ILE A 126 -14.25 11.45 -14.13
C ILE A 126 -13.24 12.08 -13.19
N ASN A 127 -12.21 11.33 -12.76
CA ASN A 127 -11.14 11.86 -11.92
C ASN A 127 -10.43 13.05 -12.60
N GLN A 128 -10.31 13.09 -13.94
CA GLN A 128 -9.73 14.26 -14.64
C GLN A 128 -10.55 15.54 -14.42
N THR A 129 -11.87 15.42 -14.35
CA THR A 129 -12.75 16.57 -14.07
C THR A 129 -12.52 17.09 -12.64
N ILE A 130 -12.41 16.19 -11.67
CA ILE A 130 -12.13 16.54 -10.26
C ILE A 130 -10.73 17.15 -10.13
N ILE A 131 -9.73 16.59 -10.78
CA ILE A 131 -8.36 17.09 -10.79
C ILE A 131 -8.28 18.49 -11.38
N ALA A 132 -8.98 18.75 -12.50
CA ALA A 132 -9.04 20.07 -13.11
C ALA A 132 -9.71 21.12 -12.19
N PHE A 133 -10.67 20.69 -11.37
CA PHE A 133 -11.25 21.55 -10.34
C PHE A 133 -10.24 21.85 -9.21
N ILE A 134 -9.51 20.84 -8.74
CA ILE A 134 -8.47 21.01 -7.72
C ILE A 134 -7.38 21.95 -8.23
N ASP A 135 -6.94 21.81 -9.49
CA ASP A 135 -5.94 22.69 -10.09
C ASP A 135 -6.36 24.18 -10.08
N LYS A 136 -7.64 24.47 -10.30
CA LYS A 136 -8.15 25.85 -10.21
C LYS A 136 -8.03 26.41 -8.80
N ILE A 137 -8.35 25.60 -7.78
CA ILE A 137 -8.18 25.99 -6.38
C ILE A 137 -6.71 26.22 -6.06
N VAL A 138 -5.82 25.34 -6.52
CA VAL A 138 -4.36 25.48 -6.31
C VAL A 138 -3.83 26.75 -6.97
N ALA A 139 -4.34 27.10 -8.16
CA ALA A 139 -3.92 28.32 -8.84
C ALA A 139 -4.33 29.60 -8.10
N GLU A 140 -5.45 29.57 -7.34
CA GLU A 140 -5.96 30.73 -6.61
C GLU A 140 -5.34 30.89 -5.21
N VAL A 141 -5.16 29.77 -4.48
CA VAL A 141 -4.79 29.80 -3.05
C VAL A 141 -3.61 28.89 -2.69
N GLY A 142 -2.99 28.25 -3.66
CA GLY A 142 -1.85 27.35 -3.43
C GLY A 142 -0.62 28.11 -2.91
N LYS A 143 0.10 27.45 -2.03
CA LYS A 143 1.38 27.96 -1.49
C LYS A 143 2.56 27.37 -2.26
N GLU A 144 3.68 28.09 -2.28
CA GLU A 144 4.96 27.58 -2.75
C GLU A 144 5.41 26.41 -1.86
N LYS A 145 5.92 25.37 -2.47
CA LYS A 145 6.38 24.16 -1.75
C LYS A 145 7.69 24.46 -1.01
N HIS A 146 7.73 24.09 0.28
CA HIS A 146 8.94 24.30 1.07
C HIS A 146 10.08 23.41 0.60
N SER A 147 11.31 23.90 0.76
CA SER A 147 12.53 23.10 0.59
C SER A 147 12.71 22.16 1.78
N TYR A 148 13.33 21.01 1.55
CA TYR A 148 13.62 20.02 2.60
C TYR A 148 15.03 19.43 2.40
N VAL A 149 15.56 18.82 3.45
CA VAL A 149 16.83 18.08 3.36
C VAL A 149 16.55 16.75 2.66
N SER A 150 17.06 16.60 1.46
CA SER A 150 16.92 15.37 0.68
C SER A 150 17.73 14.24 1.33
N CYS A 151 17.09 13.07 1.49
CA CYS A 151 17.76 11.82 1.88
C CYS A 151 18.02 10.92 0.66
N ALA A 152 18.08 11.50 -0.55
CA ALA A 152 18.41 10.76 -1.75
C ALA A 152 19.88 10.31 -1.73
N VAL A 153 20.11 9.10 -2.23
CA VAL A 153 21.48 8.56 -2.35
C VAL A 153 22.19 9.25 -3.50
N PRO A 154 23.33 9.93 -3.28
CA PRO A 154 24.10 10.53 -4.35
C PRO A 154 24.55 9.49 -5.39
N ALA A 155 24.50 9.88 -6.67
CA ALA A 155 24.89 8.96 -7.76
C ALA A 155 26.37 8.53 -7.64
N GLU A 156 27.25 9.46 -7.23
CA GLU A 156 28.67 9.21 -6.99
C GLU A 156 28.90 8.20 -5.85
N MET A 157 28.14 8.31 -4.75
CA MET A 157 28.17 7.33 -3.68
C MET A 157 27.83 5.94 -4.20
N PHE A 158 26.79 5.82 -5.04
CA PHE A 158 26.36 4.55 -5.58
C PHE A 158 27.42 3.88 -6.47
N GLU A 159 28.19 4.65 -7.22
CA GLU A 159 29.32 4.12 -7.99
C GLU A 159 30.52 3.77 -7.08
N ALA A 160 30.82 4.56 -6.05
CA ALA A 160 31.83 4.22 -5.06
C ALA A 160 31.52 2.92 -4.30
N MET A 161 30.23 2.69 -3.96
CA MET A 161 29.81 1.44 -3.31
C MET A 161 30.15 0.20 -4.14
N LYS A 162 30.05 0.27 -5.46
CA LYS A 162 30.39 -0.83 -6.37
C LYS A 162 31.88 -1.14 -6.41
N GLN A 163 32.73 -0.19 -6.05
CA GLN A 163 34.18 -0.39 -5.93
C GLN A 163 34.54 -1.06 -4.60
N VAL A 164 33.77 -0.79 -3.54
CA VAL A 164 33.96 -1.39 -2.21
C VAL A 164 33.39 -2.79 -2.13
N VAL A 165 32.20 -2.99 -2.67
CA VAL A 165 31.49 -4.27 -2.75
C VAL A 165 31.04 -4.48 -4.18
N SER A 166 31.66 -5.43 -4.87
CA SER A 166 31.35 -5.71 -6.27
C SER A 166 29.90 -6.21 -6.44
N PRO A 167 29.32 -6.08 -7.65
CA PRO A 167 28.00 -6.64 -7.95
C PRO A 167 27.90 -8.14 -7.68
N GLU A 168 28.98 -8.89 -7.91
CA GLU A 168 29.09 -10.32 -7.65
C GLU A 168 29.08 -10.63 -6.15
N GLU A 169 29.81 -9.85 -5.35
CA GLU A 169 29.82 -9.96 -3.90
C GLU A 169 28.44 -9.65 -3.30
N MET A 170 27.76 -8.62 -3.80
CA MET A 170 26.39 -8.31 -3.40
C MET A 170 25.41 -9.43 -3.80
N GLU A 171 25.58 -10.03 -4.99
CA GLU A 171 24.75 -11.16 -5.43
C GLU A 171 24.93 -12.35 -4.49
N VAL A 172 26.15 -12.70 -4.11
CA VAL A 172 26.43 -13.76 -3.13
C VAL A 172 25.80 -13.46 -1.78
N ALA A 173 25.86 -12.20 -1.32
CA ALA A 173 25.29 -11.79 -0.03
C ALA A 173 23.77 -11.96 0.03
N VAL A 174 23.05 -11.71 -1.07
CA VAL A 174 21.58 -11.82 -1.13
C VAL A 174 21.09 -13.22 -1.52
N PHE A 175 21.95 -14.08 -2.10
CA PHE A 175 21.56 -15.39 -2.62
C PHE A 175 21.63 -16.47 -1.53
N THR A 176 20.54 -16.59 -0.78
CA THR A 176 20.33 -17.66 0.20
C THR A 176 18.85 -17.80 0.52
N ASP A 177 18.38 -19.01 0.81
CA ASP A 177 17.02 -19.30 1.26
C ASP A 177 16.81 -18.98 2.75
N ASP A 178 17.89 -18.99 3.54
CA ASP A 178 17.82 -18.65 4.96
C ASP A 178 17.85 -17.15 5.21
N LYS A 179 16.78 -16.66 5.89
CA LYS A 179 16.62 -15.24 6.18
C LYS A 179 17.73 -14.72 7.11
N GLN A 180 18.07 -15.45 8.15
CA GLN A 180 19.06 -15.00 9.14
C GLN A 180 20.45 -14.91 8.54
N THR A 181 20.82 -15.90 7.71
CA THR A 181 22.08 -15.88 6.98
C THR A 181 22.16 -14.70 6.02
N ARG A 182 21.07 -14.41 5.31
CA ARG A 182 21.02 -13.23 4.42
C ARG A 182 21.19 -11.93 5.18
N GLU A 183 20.51 -11.76 6.32
CA GLU A 183 20.66 -10.57 7.16
C GLU A 183 22.12 -10.40 7.61
N LYS A 184 22.75 -11.44 8.13
CA LYS A 184 24.19 -11.41 8.51
C LYS A 184 25.13 -11.06 7.35
N ASN A 185 24.87 -11.59 6.17
CA ASN A 185 25.68 -11.28 4.98
C ASN A 185 25.53 -9.81 4.58
N ILE A 186 24.30 -9.26 4.65
CA ILE A 186 24.06 -7.85 4.35
C ILE A 186 24.65 -6.93 5.42
N ASP A 187 24.59 -7.32 6.69
CA ASP A 187 25.25 -6.58 7.77
C ASP A 187 26.76 -6.51 7.55
N ALA A 188 27.39 -7.63 7.17
CA ALA A 188 28.82 -7.65 6.86
C ALA A 188 29.18 -6.76 5.67
N VAL A 189 28.37 -6.75 4.61
CA VAL A 189 28.52 -5.84 3.47
C VAL A 189 28.34 -4.40 3.89
N THR A 190 27.39 -4.12 4.77
CA THR A 190 27.10 -2.78 5.28
C THR A 190 28.27 -2.25 6.12
N GLU A 191 28.82 -3.05 7.03
CA GLU A 191 29.98 -2.66 7.84
C GLU A 191 31.23 -2.41 6.97
N LYS A 192 31.48 -3.23 5.96
CA LYS A 192 32.58 -2.99 4.99
C LYS A 192 32.42 -1.64 4.27
N MET A 193 31.20 -1.25 3.88
CA MET A 193 30.94 0.05 3.27
C MET A 193 31.08 1.19 4.27
N LYS A 194 30.64 0.97 5.52
CA LYS A 194 30.73 1.95 6.60
C LYS A 194 32.20 2.27 6.95
N GLU A 195 33.05 1.26 6.99
CA GLU A 195 34.48 1.45 7.18
C GLU A 195 35.11 2.20 6.01
N ALA A 196 34.76 1.86 4.77
CA ALA A 196 35.28 2.50 3.58
C ALA A 196 34.87 3.98 3.44
N PHE A 197 33.74 4.37 4.00
CA PHE A 197 33.19 5.72 3.93
C PHE A 197 33.25 6.46 5.28
N ALA A 198 34.07 5.99 6.23
CA ALA A 198 34.14 6.53 7.59
C ALA A 198 34.43 8.04 7.65
N ASP A 199 35.14 8.58 6.66
CA ASP A 199 35.48 9.99 6.58
C ASP A 199 34.41 10.87 5.92
N ASN A 200 33.27 10.30 5.49
CA ASN A 200 32.19 11.02 4.81
C ASN A 200 30.87 10.90 5.57
N GLU A 201 30.63 11.84 6.49
CA GLU A 201 29.42 11.87 7.34
C GLU A 201 28.12 11.97 6.52
N GLU A 202 28.12 12.68 5.39
CA GLU A 202 26.94 12.82 4.53
C GLU A 202 26.54 11.47 3.91
N TRP A 203 27.53 10.68 3.48
CA TRP A 203 27.26 9.34 2.93
C TRP A 203 26.85 8.36 4.02
N LEU A 204 27.43 8.47 5.21
CA LEU A 204 27.04 7.62 6.34
C LEU A 204 25.57 7.84 6.74
N ALA A 205 25.08 9.08 6.67
CA ALA A 205 23.68 9.40 7.00
C ALA A 205 22.67 8.69 6.09
N VAL A 206 23.03 8.41 4.84
CA VAL A 206 22.14 7.75 3.86
C VAL A 206 22.57 6.32 3.51
N LEU A 207 23.57 5.78 4.20
CA LEU A 207 24.16 4.47 3.89
C LEU A 207 23.12 3.33 3.91
N GLY A 208 22.22 3.31 4.87
CA GLY A 208 21.18 2.28 4.97
C GLY A 208 20.26 2.25 3.74
N GLU A 209 19.83 3.42 3.26
CA GLU A 209 19.05 3.55 2.03
C GLU A 209 19.87 3.16 0.79
N ALA A 210 21.14 3.53 0.75
CA ALA A 210 22.04 3.20 -0.34
C ALA A 210 22.26 1.68 -0.48
N VAL A 211 22.51 0.98 0.64
CA VAL A 211 22.63 -0.48 0.69
C VAL A 211 21.32 -1.13 0.26
N TYR A 212 20.18 -0.67 0.75
CA TYR A 212 18.88 -1.17 0.33
C TYR A 212 18.65 -1.03 -1.18
N GLN A 213 18.98 0.12 -1.75
CA GLN A 213 18.87 0.33 -3.20
C GLN A 213 19.81 -0.57 -4.00
N TYR A 214 21.02 -0.82 -3.50
CA TYR A 214 21.96 -1.73 -4.13
C TYR A 214 21.43 -3.17 -4.13
N GLN A 215 20.98 -3.67 -2.99
CA GLN A 215 20.32 -4.98 -2.90
C GLN A 215 19.16 -5.07 -3.89
N LYS A 216 18.27 -4.08 -3.88
CA LYS A 216 17.10 -4.04 -4.76
C LYS A 216 17.48 -4.11 -6.25
N LYS A 217 18.50 -3.36 -6.68
CA LYS A 217 18.99 -3.40 -8.08
C LYS A 217 19.59 -4.76 -8.41
N THR A 218 20.37 -5.35 -7.49
CA THR A 218 20.98 -6.68 -7.65
C THR A 218 19.91 -7.75 -7.79
N VAL A 219 18.95 -7.81 -6.85
CA VAL A 219 17.86 -8.80 -6.89
C VAL A 219 17.00 -8.64 -8.14
N ARG A 220 16.70 -7.41 -8.55
CA ARG A 220 15.95 -7.17 -9.81
C ARG A 220 16.72 -7.66 -11.03
N LYS A 221 18.05 -7.46 -11.09
CA LYS A 221 18.89 -7.98 -12.16
C LYS A 221 18.84 -9.51 -12.17
N MET A 222 19.05 -10.16 -11.03
CA MET A 222 18.97 -11.62 -10.89
C MET A 222 17.65 -12.18 -11.41
N ILE A 223 16.52 -11.58 -11.06
CA ILE A 223 15.20 -12.05 -11.49
C ILE A 223 14.96 -11.80 -12.98
N LEU A 224 15.23 -10.58 -13.45
CA LEU A 224 14.83 -10.15 -14.80
C LEU A 224 15.80 -10.60 -15.90
N LYS A 225 17.10 -10.69 -15.59
CA LYS A 225 18.14 -11.05 -16.57
C LYS A 225 18.64 -12.47 -16.40
N ASP A 226 18.90 -12.88 -15.16
CA ASP A 226 19.53 -14.16 -14.88
C ASP A 226 18.50 -15.26 -14.57
N HIS A 227 17.20 -14.89 -14.49
CA HIS A 227 16.06 -15.75 -14.14
C HIS A 227 16.28 -16.54 -12.84
N LYS A 228 17.01 -15.92 -11.90
CA LYS A 228 17.35 -16.44 -10.59
C LYS A 228 16.58 -15.70 -9.49
N ARG A 229 15.95 -16.44 -8.60
CA ARG A 229 15.37 -15.86 -7.37
C ARG A 229 16.41 -15.91 -6.25
N PRO A 230 16.44 -14.93 -5.32
CA PRO A 230 17.40 -14.88 -4.22
C PRO A 230 17.40 -16.12 -3.33
N ASP A 231 16.26 -16.79 -3.22
CA ASP A 231 16.09 -18.02 -2.42
C ASP A 231 16.29 -19.33 -3.24
N GLY A 232 16.82 -19.23 -4.44
CA GLY A 232 17.14 -20.40 -5.30
C GLY A 232 15.94 -21.07 -5.95
N ARG A 233 14.70 -20.64 -5.70
CA ARG A 233 13.51 -21.21 -6.33
C ARG A 233 13.42 -20.83 -7.81
N ALA A 234 12.78 -21.68 -8.62
CA ALA A 234 12.39 -21.34 -9.98
C ALA A 234 11.40 -20.15 -10.00
N ILE A 235 11.32 -19.42 -11.11
CA ILE A 235 10.49 -18.19 -11.22
C ILE A 235 9.03 -18.46 -10.90
N ASN A 236 8.48 -19.58 -11.31
CA ASN A 236 7.10 -20.01 -11.08
C ASN A 236 6.88 -20.92 -9.86
N GLN A 237 7.95 -21.23 -9.11
CA GLN A 237 7.87 -22.11 -7.95
C GLN A 237 7.33 -21.33 -6.73
N ILE A 238 6.28 -21.83 -6.11
CA ILE A 238 5.79 -21.32 -4.82
C ILE A 238 6.59 -21.95 -3.66
N ARG A 239 6.55 -21.31 -2.48
CA ARG A 239 7.12 -21.90 -1.26
C ARG A 239 6.33 -23.14 -0.85
N PRO A 240 6.95 -24.12 -0.17
CA PRO A 240 6.22 -25.25 0.39
C PRO A 240 5.09 -24.77 1.28
N LEU A 241 3.92 -25.36 1.11
CA LEU A 241 2.72 -25.11 1.89
C LEU A 241 2.38 -26.32 2.72
N ALA A 242 1.98 -26.10 3.97
CA ALA A 242 1.42 -27.10 4.85
C ALA A 242 0.26 -26.51 5.66
N ALA A 243 -0.74 -27.30 5.95
CA ALA A 243 -1.87 -26.93 6.81
C ALA A 243 -2.17 -28.09 7.76
N GLU A 244 -2.37 -27.74 9.03
CA GLU A 244 -2.74 -28.68 10.09
C GLU A 244 -3.94 -28.11 10.80
N VAL A 245 -4.89 -28.95 11.19
CA VAL A 245 -6.09 -28.53 11.92
C VAL A 245 -6.15 -29.22 13.28
N ASP A 246 -6.97 -28.69 14.17
CA ASP A 246 -7.19 -29.27 15.51
C ASP A 246 -5.92 -29.36 16.37
N ILE A 247 -5.08 -28.33 16.31
CA ILE A 247 -3.77 -28.31 17.00
C ILE A 247 -3.85 -27.83 18.44
N ILE A 248 -4.92 -27.08 18.82
CA ILE A 248 -5.12 -26.57 20.17
C ILE A 248 -6.40 -27.20 20.76
N PRO A 249 -6.30 -27.91 21.88
CA PRO A 249 -7.47 -28.50 22.51
C PRO A 249 -8.38 -27.45 23.16
N ARG A 250 -9.66 -27.75 23.29
CA ARG A 250 -10.69 -26.96 24.00
C ARG A 250 -11.06 -25.61 23.37
N VAL A 251 -10.61 -25.35 22.16
CA VAL A 251 -11.11 -24.23 21.35
C VAL A 251 -12.18 -24.74 20.37
N HIS A 252 -12.97 -23.85 19.76
CA HIS A 252 -14.00 -24.26 18.81
C HIS A 252 -13.43 -24.70 17.46
N GLY A 253 -12.23 -24.27 17.16
CA GLY A 253 -11.42 -24.72 16.02
C GLY A 253 -10.04 -24.10 16.08
N SER A 254 -9.06 -24.79 15.54
CA SER A 254 -7.69 -24.27 15.40
C SER A 254 -7.02 -24.84 14.18
N ALA A 255 -6.13 -24.04 13.58
CA ALA A 255 -5.32 -24.44 12.45
C ALA A 255 -3.94 -23.80 12.49
N MET A 256 -2.96 -24.49 11.93
CA MET A 256 -1.65 -23.94 11.60
C MET A 256 -1.47 -23.96 10.09
N PHE A 257 -1.16 -22.80 9.53
CA PHE A 257 -0.78 -22.70 8.13
C PHE A 257 0.69 -22.29 8.01
N THR A 258 1.45 -23.07 7.27
CA THR A 258 2.88 -22.85 7.05
C THR A 258 3.14 -22.58 5.58
N ARG A 259 3.87 -21.48 5.30
CA ARG A 259 4.38 -21.15 3.98
C ARG A 259 5.90 -20.89 4.06
N GLY A 260 6.68 -21.87 3.72
CA GLY A 260 8.13 -21.85 3.91
C GLY A 260 8.49 -21.70 5.38
N GLN A 261 9.07 -20.57 5.75
CA GLN A 261 9.48 -20.25 7.14
C GLN A 261 8.43 -19.46 7.92
N THR A 262 7.33 -19.05 7.29
CA THR A 262 6.27 -18.27 7.92
C THR A 262 5.14 -19.17 8.37
N GLN A 263 4.73 -19.04 9.63
CA GLN A 263 3.62 -19.78 10.22
C GLN A 263 2.56 -18.81 10.74
N ILE A 264 1.30 -19.20 10.59
CA ILE A 264 0.13 -18.51 11.15
C ILE A 264 -0.66 -19.54 11.94
N CYS A 265 -0.93 -19.23 13.21
CA CYS A 265 -1.84 -20.00 14.04
C CYS A 265 -3.19 -19.30 14.08
N ASP A 266 -4.22 -19.98 13.62
CA ASP A 266 -5.60 -19.51 13.64
C ASP A 266 -6.40 -20.20 14.76
N VAL A 267 -7.18 -19.42 15.49
CA VAL A 267 -8.06 -19.91 16.53
C VAL A 267 -9.46 -19.38 16.32
N VAL A 268 -10.41 -20.28 16.23
CA VAL A 268 -11.81 -19.95 15.92
C VAL A 268 -12.63 -19.97 17.19
N THR A 269 -13.46 -18.95 17.38
CA THR A 269 -14.52 -18.90 18.39
C THR A 269 -15.88 -18.82 17.69
N LEU A 270 -16.76 -19.77 18.00
CA LEU A 270 -18.16 -19.76 17.57
C LEU A 270 -19.03 -19.20 18.68
N ALA A 271 -20.02 -18.39 18.35
CA ALA A 271 -20.94 -17.80 19.28
C ALA A 271 -22.35 -17.72 18.68
N PRO A 272 -23.42 -17.60 19.50
CA PRO A 272 -24.76 -17.36 19.00
C PRO A 272 -24.87 -15.99 18.33
N LEU A 273 -25.88 -15.80 17.48
CA LEU A 273 -26.09 -14.55 16.73
C LEU A 273 -26.27 -13.31 17.65
N SER A 274 -26.71 -13.51 18.89
CA SER A 274 -26.79 -12.42 19.90
C SER A 274 -25.45 -11.77 20.23
N GLU A 275 -24.35 -12.50 20.01
CA GLU A 275 -22.97 -12.02 20.27
C GLU A 275 -22.35 -11.32 19.05
N ALA A 276 -23.10 -11.13 17.96
CA ALA A 276 -22.61 -10.38 16.83
C ALA A 276 -22.20 -8.97 17.24
N GLN A 277 -21.05 -8.50 16.75
CA GLN A 277 -20.56 -7.16 17.03
C GLN A 277 -21.59 -6.12 16.57
N LYS A 278 -22.01 -5.25 17.46
CA LYS A 278 -22.80 -4.07 17.11
C LYS A 278 -21.87 -3.05 16.46
N VAL A 279 -22.28 -2.55 15.29
CA VAL A 279 -21.55 -1.52 14.55
C VAL A 279 -22.31 -0.21 14.76
N ASP A 280 -21.68 0.72 15.47
CA ASP A 280 -22.15 2.09 15.63
C ASP A 280 -21.22 3.00 14.80
N GLY A 281 -21.63 3.32 13.61
CA GLY A 281 -20.85 4.06 12.61
C GLY A 281 -21.71 5.12 11.91
N LEU A 282 -21.09 5.77 10.92
CA LEU A 282 -21.78 6.76 10.06
C LEU A 282 -22.72 6.11 9.05
N ASP A 283 -22.68 4.79 8.92
CA ASP A 283 -23.51 4.01 8.00
C ASP A 283 -24.65 3.35 8.79
N GLU A 284 -25.85 3.88 8.67
CA GLU A 284 -27.05 3.42 9.40
C GLU A 284 -27.51 2.02 8.94
N ASN A 285 -27.10 1.56 7.77
CA ASN A 285 -27.52 0.27 7.19
C ASN A 285 -26.75 -0.93 7.75
N VAL A 286 -25.58 -0.71 8.35
CA VAL A 286 -24.75 -1.78 8.92
C VAL A 286 -24.82 -1.75 10.44
N THR A 287 -25.76 -2.49 11.02
CA THR A 287 -26.00 -2.54 12.47
C THR A 287 -25.25 -3.65 13.19
N THR A 288 -24.90 -4.73 12.50
CA THR A 288 -24.19 -5.88 13.09
C THR A 288 -23.16 -6.47 12.15
N LYS A 289 -22.08 -7.03 12.72
CA LYS A 289 -21.05 -7.78 12.00
C LYS A 289 -20.87 -9.16 12.65
N ARG A 290 -21.18 -10.21 11.90
CA ARG A 290 -21.14 -11.60 12.39
C ARG A 290 -19.77 -12.27 12.25
N TYR A 291 -19.03 -11.95 11.20
CA TYR A 291 -17.70 -12.51 10.95
C TYR A 291 -16.62 -11.50 11.23
N ILE A 292 -15.65 -11.87 12.06
CA ILE A 292 -14.49 -11.04 12.40
C ILE A 292 -13.25 -11.90 12.26
N HIS A 293 -12.28 -11.41 11.49
CA HIS A 293 -10.95 -12.00 11.39
C HIS A 293 -9.95 -11.01 11.93
N HIS A 294 -9.41 -11.30 13.11
CA HIS A 294 -8.33 -10.52 13.70
C HIS A 294 -7.00 -11.03 13.17
N TYR A 295 -6.12 -10.11 12.81
CA TYR A 295 -4.75 -10.40 12.43
C TYR A 295 -3.82 -9.73 13.45
N ASN A 296 -3.29 -10.54 14.36
CA ASN A 296 -2.48 -10.07 15.47
C ASN A 296 -1.01 -10.42 15.25
N PHE A 297 -0.14 -9.44 15.49
CA PHE A 297 1.30 -9.65 15.57
C PHE A 297 1.73 -9.54 17.01
N PRO A 298 2.25 -10.62 17.63
CA PRO A 298 2.94 -10.53 18.90
C PRO A 298 4.14 -9.59 18.80
N SER A 299 4.44 -8.88 19.86
CA SER A 299 5.54 -7.91 19.91
C SER A 299 6.93 -8.52 20.13
N TYR A 300 7.04 -9.85 20.19
CA TYR A 300 8.29 -10.60 20.41
C TYR A 300 8.74 -11.36 19.18
#